data_41d3295a5147efcd6abd36bdb064dc9e
#
_entry.id   41d3295a5147efcd6abd36bdb064dc9e
#
_cell.length_a   1.000
_cell.length_b   1.000
_cell.length_c   1.000
_cell.angle_alpha   90.00
_cell.angle_beta   90.00
_cell.angle_gamma   90.00
#
_symmetry.space_group_name_H-M   'P 1'
#
loop_
_entity.id
_entity.type
_entity.pdbx_description
1 polymer ?
#
loop_
_entity_poly.entity_id
_entity_poly.type
_entity_poly.pdbx_seq_one_letter_code
_entity_poly.pdbx_strand_id
1 'polypeptide(L)'
;MNRGRKILLLAALAAGTAIGVPGIAAAQPVTSIADGGALHAGQLDVPVNKSQVLRIDRAYAQALVGNPEIADILPLTNRSLYVLGKKVGTTSLTVYDARKSLIAVVDVVVGPDVIGLRRQLAELMPKETIAARVSNDAVVLSGVVSSAAAADRANRIALTYAPEKVVNMLAVGASQQVMLEVRFSEMKRSAAKQIGINSAFRSDSGRVFGGTGSDAVSTTLLTDGNGRPIVDITNILDTFGIVGGNFSLGSLNITGVLDALERKGIVSTLAEPNLIALSGDTASFLAGGEFPIPVAQDSGGSGGNNGRTITIEFKPFGVSLAFTPTVLEDGIINLVVAPEVSSIDPQASINLNGLLIPGLQTRRAKTTLELRDGQSFAIAGLLRKDFQDTVRQFPVLGSIPIIGALFRSTGFQKEETELVIIVTPRLVKPMSADQVAALPTERAGEPSELELFMLGRTDKAVSTDPMAGVADPAGTARPRTNKQGGIDGETGYIVR
;
A
#
# COMPACT_ATOMS: atom_id res chain seq x y z
N MET A 1 -63.44 -0.18 -1.19
CA MET A 1 -63.81 0.29 0.18
C MET A 1 -62.72 1.20 0.63
N ASN A 2 -62.99 2.42 0.43
CA ASN A 2 -63.31 3.48 1.32
C ASN A 2 -62.13 4.16 2.04
N ARG A 3 -61.97 5.40 1.64
CA ARG A 3 -61.78 6.71 2.33
C ARG A 3 -60.32 6.99 2.69
N GLY A 4 -59.67 7.99 2.20
CA GLY A 4 -60.14 9.38 1.92
C GLY A 4 -59.70 10.30 3.05
N ARG A 5 -58.70 11.17 2.79
CA ARG A 5 -58.77 12.56 3.29
C ARG A 5 -57.66 13.42 2.67
N LYS A 6 -58.16 14.37 1.91
CA LYS A 6 -57.54 15.59 1.44
C LYS A 6 -57.18 16.50 2.62
N ILE A 7 -56.04 17.18 2.60
CA ILE A 7 -55.96 18.55 3.16
C ILE A 7 -55.17 19.39 2.17
N LEU A 8 -55.89 20.44 1.78
CA LEU A 8 -55.56 21.58 0.94
C LEU A 8 -54.79 22.64 1.73
N LEU A 9 -54.21 23.60 0.95
CA LEU A 9 -53.79 24.97 1.24
C LEU A 9 -52.28 25.10 1.53
N LEU A 10 -51.56 26.04 0.94
CA LEU A 10 -51.82 27.37 0.43
C LEU A 10 -50.74 27.77 -0.61
N ALA A 11 -51.17 28.31 -1.71
CA ALA A 11 -50.33 29.02 -2.66
C ALA A 11 -49.91 30.39 -2.09
N ALA A 12 -48.61 30.70 -2.15
CA ALA A 12 -48.12 32.05 -2.03
C ALA A 12 -47.32 32.41 -3.29
N LEU A 13 -47.91 33.15 -4.14
CA LEU A 13 -47.42 33.83 -5.33
C LEU A 13 -46.43 34.88 -4.86
N ALA A 14 -45.09 34.71 -5.15
CA ALA A 14 -44.14 35.81 -5.09
C ALA A 14 -43.54 35.99 -6.49
N ALA A 15 -44.06 36.98 -7.20
CA ALA A 15 -43.47 37.53 -8.42
C ALA A 15 -42.15 38.22 -8.07
N GLY A 16 -41.03 37.57 -8.35
CA GLY A 16 -39.70 38.16 -8.28
C GLY A 16 -39.31 38.64 -9.68
N THR A 17 -39.32 39.94 -9.90
CA THR A 17 -38.80 40.65 -11.07
C THR A 17 -37.32 40.28 -11.29
N ALA A 18 -37.01 39.62 -12.40
CA ALA A 18 -35.66 39.41 -12.90
C ALA A 18 -35.10 40.78 -13.33
N ILE A 19 -34.28 41.38 -12.48
CA ILE A 19 -33.41 42.52 -12.88
C ILE A 19 -32.23 41.89 -13.62
N GLY A 20 -32.22 42.04 -14.93
CA GLY A 20 -31.08 41.74 -15.78
C GLY A 20 -29.87 42.57 -15.34
N VAL A 21 -28.84 41.92 -14.84
CA VAL A 21 -27.53 42.49 -14.59
C VAL A 21 -26.87 42.68 -15.97
N PRO A 22 -26.57 43.90 -16.43
CA PRO A 22 -25.81 44.09 -17.67
C PRO A 22 -24.40 43.50 -17.45
N GLY A 23 -23.95 42.67 -18.40
CA GLY A 23 -22.61 42.13 -18.41
C GLY A 23 -21.59 43.26 -18.30
N ILE A 24 -20.82 43.28 -17.25
CA ILE A 24 -19.66 44.16 -17.09
C ILE A 24 -18.62 43.67 -18.08
N ALA A 25 -18.50 44.40 -19.21
CA ALA A 25 -17.36 44.29 -20.08
C ALA A 25 -16.10 44.57 -19.22
N ALA A 26 -15.19 43.62 -19.17
CA ALA A 26 -13.92 43.77 -18.47
C ALA A 26 -13.17 44.98 -19.04
N ALA A 27 -13.26 46.10 -18.34
CA ALA A 27 -12.48 47.29 -18.65
C ALA A 27 -11.00 46.93 -18.42
N GLN A 28 -10.18 47.22 -19.42
CA GLN A 28 -8.72 47.08 -19.26
C GLN A 28 -8.26 47.92 -18.08
N PRO A 29 -7.29 47.47 -17.29
CA PRO A 29 -6.80 48.21 -16.14
C PRO A 29 -6.18 49.54 -16.63
N VAL A 30 -6.84 50.63 -16.30
CA VAL A 30 -6.32 51.97 -16.51
C VAL A 30 -5.59 52.36 -15.26
N THR A 31 -4.26 52.42 -15.32
CA THR A 31 -3.44 52.87 -14.17
C THR A 31 -3.60 54.40 -14.09
N SER A 32 -4.18 54.91 -12.98
CA SER A 32 -4.28 56.33 -12.69
C SER A 32 -3.23 56.71 -11.62
N ILE A 33 -2.59 57.86 -11.85
CA ILE A 33 -1.66 58.42 -10.87
C ILE A 33 -2.45 59.42 -10.03
N ALA A 34 -2.60 59.11 -8.74
CA ALA A 34 -3.25 59.96 -7.76
C ALA A 34 -2.29 61.10 -7.29
N ASP A 35 -2.85 62.24 -7.02
CA ASP A 35 -2.14 63.47 -6.62
C ASP A 35 -1.68 63.37 -5.14
N GLY A 36 -0.57 62.73 -4.91
CA GLY A 36 0.07 62.64 -3.60
C GLY A 36 1.54 63.00 -3.74
N GLY A 37 1.91 64.22 -3.57
CA GLY A 37 3.22 64.89 -3.35
C GLY A 37 4.57 64.16 -3.52
N ALA A 38 4.62 62.97 -4.07
CA ALA A 38 5.81 62.21 -4.38
C ALA A 38 6.17 62.38 -5.85
N LEU A 39 7.37 62.85 -6.15
CA LEU A 39 7.92 62.97 -7.51
C LEU A 39 7.96 61.65 -8.26
N HIS A 40 7.91 60.49 -7.60
CA HIS A 40 7.81 59.16 -8.19
C HIS A 40 6.39 58.64 -8.05
N ALA A 41 5.73 58.45 -9.18
CA ALA A 41 4.31 58.04 -9.25
C ALA A 41 4.09 56.53 -9.43
N GLY A 42 5.10 55.70 -9.14
CA GLY A 42 5.03 54.26 -9.16
C GLY A 42 5.60 53.60 -10.44
N GLN A 43 5.36 52.28 -10.56
CA GLN A 43 5.86 51.44 -11.63
C GLN A 43 4.73 51.08 -12.62
N LEU A 44 5.03 51.16 -13.93
CA LEU A 44 4.15 50.75 -15.03
C LEU A 44 4.73 49.52 -15.71
N ASP A 45 4.09 48.36 -15.54
CA ASP A 45 4.51 47.10 -16.17
C ASP A 45 3.88 47.01 -17.57
N VAL A 46 4.69 47.03 -18.61
CA VAL A 46 4.28 46.93 -20.00
C VAL A 46 4.84 45.64 -20.63
N PRO A 47 4.01 44.70 -21.10
CA PRO A 47 4.55 43.53 -21.79
C PRO A 47 5.22 43.91 -23.13
N VAL A 48 6.27 43.17 -23.50
CA VAL A 48 6.95 43.35 -24.79
C VAL A 48 5.97 43.20 -25.95
N ASN A 49 6.08 44.07 -26.95
CA ASN A 49 5.18 44.15 -28.11
C ASN A 49 3.70 44.38 -27.74
N LYS A 50 3.42 44.85 -26.53
CA LYS A 50 2.09 45.29 -26.11
C LYS A 50 2.13 46.73 -25.64
N SER A 51 0.95 47.30 -25.53
CA SER A 51 0.79 48.70 -25.13
C SER A 51 -0.13 48.82 -23.92
N GLN A 52 0.10 49.85 -23.13
CA GLN A 52 -0.74 50.22 -22.03
C GLN A 52 -1.06 51.74 -22.07
N VAL A 53 -2.27 52.12 -21.70
CA VAL A 53 -2.66 53.51 -21.63
C VAL A 53 -2.48 54.01 -20.19
N LEU A 54 -1.56 54.98 -20.01
CA LEU A 54 -1.33 55.69 -18.78
C LEU A 54 -2.21 56.91 -18.72
N ARG A 55 -3.05 57.05 -17.70
CA ARG A 55 -3.84 58.27 -17.43
C ARG A 55 -3.11 59.13 -16.41
N ILE A 56 -3.11 60.45 -16.70
CA ILE A 56 -2.49 61.46 -15.86
C ILE A 56 -3.60 62.37 -15.37
N ASP A 57 -3.69 62.61 -14.07
CA ASP A 57 -4.78 63.41 -13.49
C ASP A 57 -4.72 64.90 -13.86
N ARG A 58 -3.51 65.40 -14.21
CA ARG A 58 -3.29 66.76 -14.66
C ARG A 58 -2.99 66.80 -16.17
N ALA A 59 -3.37 67.90 -16.83
CA ALA A 59 -3.01 68.10 -18.21
C ALA A 59 -1.49 68.28 -18.34
N TYR A 60 -0.86 67.46 -19.17
CA TYR A 60 0.58 67.56 -19.47
C TYR A 60 0.79 68.24 -20.84
N ALA A 61 1.97 68.85 -21.00
CA ALA A 61 2.39 69.47 -22.24
C ALA A 61 3.52 68.71 -22.95
N GLN A 62 4.36 68.03 -22.18
CA GLN A 62 5.49 67.26 -22.69
C GLN A 62 5.71 65.99 -21.90
N ALA A 63 6.00 64.90 -22.60
CA ALA A 63 6.39 63.59 -21.98
C ALA A 63 7.69 63.14 -22.64
N LEU A 64 8.62 62.62 -21.84
CA LEU A 64 9.92 62.15 -22.29
C LEU A 64 10.19 60.75 -21.75
N VAL A 65 10.72 59.87 -22.58
CA VAL A 65 11.16 58.53 -22.22
C VAL A 65 12.68 58.53 -22.12
N GLY A 66 13.23 57.97 -21.06
CA GLY A 66 14.68 57.90 -20.83
C GLY A 66 15.43 57.06 -21.86
N ASN A 67 14.83 55.94 -22.30
CA ASN A 67 15.38 55.09 -23.36
C ASN A 67 14.29 54.67 -24.37
N PRO A 68 14.29 55.25 -25.60
CA PRO A 68 13.29 54.95 -26.62
C PRO A 68 13.44 53.58 -27.28
N GLU A 69 14.55 52.85 -27.03
CA GLU A 69 14.69 51.44 -27.47
C GLU A 69 13.90 50.47 -26.60
N ILE A 70 13.72 50.82 -25.31
CA ILE A 70 12.99 49.98 -24.35
C ILE A 70 11.48 50.23 -24.45
N ALA A 71 11.07 51.48 -24.40
CA ALA A 71 9.67 51.87 -24.51
C ALA A 71 9.49 53.08 -25.38
N ASP A 72 8.35 53.16 -26.07
CA ASP A 72 7.95 54.30 -26.87
C ASP A 72 6.63 54.89 -26.39
N ILE A 73 6.42 56.18 -26.57
CA ILE A 73 5.22 56.85 -26.11
C ILE A 73 4.53 57.59 -27.27
N LEU A 74 3.21 57.51 -27.27
CA LEU A 74 2.36 58.29 -28.18
C LEU A 74 1.33 59.05 -27.36
N PRO A 75 1.30 60.39 -27.43
CA PRO A 75 0.25 61.18 -26.78
C PRO A 75 -1.11 60.94 -27.46
N LEU A 76 -2.10 60.48 -26.66
CA LEU A 76 -3.48 60.32 -27.15
C LEU A 76 -4.34 61.55 -26.88
N THR A 77 -4.24 62.10 -25.67
CA THR A 77 -4.93 63.32 -25.23
C THR A 77 -4.02 64.11 -24.31
N ASN A 78 -4.40 65.28 -23.91
CA ASN A 78 -3.67 66.05 -22.88
C ASN A 78 -3.62 65.45 -21.50
N ARG A 79 -4.27 64.30 -21.28
CA ARG A 79 -4.29 63.54 -20.01
C ARG A 79 -4.06 62.04 -20.17
N SER A 80 -3.75 61.54 -21.35
CA SER A 80 -3.51 60.12 -21.57
C SER A 80 -2.36 59.90 -22.52
N LEU A 81 -1.46 59.00 -22.15
CA LEU A 81 -0.32 58.54 -22.92
C LEU A 81 -0.45 57.05 -23.25
N TYR A 82 -0.17 56.73 -24.48
CA TYR A 82 -0.02 55.34 -24.94
C TYR A 82 1.45 54.96 -24.77
N VAL A 83 1.73 53.93 -24.01
CA VAL A 83 3.10 53.44 -23.76
C VAL A 83 3.23 52.05 -24.41
N LEU A 84 4.16 51.93 -25.34
CA LEU A 84 4.47 50.71 -26.08
C LEU A 84 5.78 50.13 -25.58
N GLY A 85 5.78 48.87 -25.11
CA GLY A 85 6.99 48.11 -24.74
C GLY A 85 7.65 47.56 -26.00
N LYS A 86 8.90 47.96 -26.29
CA LYS A 86 9.67 47.47 -27.46
C LYS A 86 10.66 46.37 -27.10
N LYS A 87 11.44 46.57 -26.09
CA LYS A 87 12.52 45.67 -25.66
C LYS A 87 12.50 45.49 -24.15
N VAL A 88 12.85 44.31 -23.68
CA VAL A 88 12.95 44.00 -22.25
C VAL A 88 13.97 44.94 -21.59
N GLY A 89 13.57 45.56 -20.50
CA GLY A 89 14.38 46.48 -19.71
C GLY A 89 13.55 47.44 -18.90
N THR A 90 14.21 48.32 -18.17
CA THR A 90 13.55 49.36 -17.36
C THR A 90 13.97 50.72 -17.87
N THR A 91 13.01 51.62 -18.01
CA THR A 91 13.23 53.00 -18.35
C THR A 91 12.30 53.90 -17.55
N SER A 92 12.58 55.21 -17.48
CA SER A 92 11.72 56.15 -16.79
C SER A 92 10.95 57.01 -17.79
N LEU A 93 9.68 57.25 -17.51
CA LEU A 93 8.80 58.18 -18.21
C LEU A 93 8.63 59.44 -17.35
N THR A 94 9.04 60.58 -17.88
CA THR A 94 8.96 61.85 -17.18
C THR A 94 7.91 62.73 -17.88
N VAL A 95 7.00 63.31 -17.10
CA VAL A 95 5.88 64.10 -17.60
C VAL A 95 5.97 65.54 -17.05
N TYR A 96 5.84 66.52 -17.96
CA TYR A 96 5.94 67.96 -17.67
C TYR A 96 4.66 68.71 -18.02
N ASP A 97 4.40 69.77 -17.23
CA ASP A 97 3.34 70.72 -17.46
C ASP A 97 3.76 71.81 -18.54
N ALA A 98 2.83 72.63 -18.99
CA ALA A 98 3.07 73.73 -19.89
C ALA A 98 4.09 74.76 -19.44
N ARG A 99 4.33 74.84 -18.12
CA ARG A 99 5.37 75.67 -17.51
C ARG A 99 6.72 74.94 -17.33
N LYS A 100 6.89 73.74 -17.92
CA LYS A 100 8.05 72.88 -17.76
C LYS A 100 8.27 72.39 -16.33
N SER A 101 7.24 72.46 -15.50
CA SER A 101 7.31 71.88 -14.15
C SER A 101 7.06 70.38 -14.22
N LEU A 102 7.81 69.58 -13.44
CA LEU A 102 7.68 68.14 -13.37
C LEU A 102 6.34 67.77 -12.73
N ILE A 103 5.54 66.99 -13.40
CA ILE A 103 4.27 66.45 -12.88
C ILE A 103 4.52 65.11 -12.18
N ALA A 104 5.20 64.17 -12.87
CA ALA A 104 5.43 62.82 -12.38
C ALA A 104 6.60 62.16 -13.11
N VAL A 105 7.26 61.24 -12.40
CA VAL A 105 8.20 60.28 -12.95
C VAL A 105 7.64 58.87 -12.70
N VAL A 106 7.48 58.10 -13.79
CA VAL A 106 6.96 56.73 -13.75
C VAL A 106 8.03 55.78 -14.23
N ASP A 107 8.34 54.79 -13.47
CA ASP A 107 9.24 53.71 -13.89
C ASP A 107 8.50 52.76 -14.84
N VAL A 108 8.92 52.67 -16.07
CA VAL A 108 8.36 51.75 -17.08
C VAL A 108 9.21 50.51 -17.14
N VAL A 109 8.65 49.39 -16.71
CA VAL A 109 9.29 48.08 -16.76
C VAL A 109 8.67 47.31 -17.95
N VAL A 110 9.50 47.03 -18.95
CA VAL A 110 9.12 46.25 -20.12
C VAL A 110 9.65 44.83 -19.92
N GLY A 111 8.73 43.85 -19.86
CA GLY A 111 9.08 42.48 -19.57
C GLY A 111 8.19 41.45 -20.28
N PRO A 112 8.34 40.15 -19.94
CA PRO A 112 7.47 39.09 -20.43
C PRO A 112 5.99 39.34 -20.10
N ASP A 113 5.08 38.79 -20.92
CA ASP A 113 3.63 38.95 -20.71
C ASP A 113 3.10 38.13 -19.52
N VAL A 114 3.34 38.62 -18.32
CA VAL A 114 2.90 37.96 -17.07
C VAL A 114 1.37 38.01 -16.92
N ILE A 115 0.70 39.01 -17.52
CA ILE A 115 -0.77 39.09 -17.45
C ILE A 115 -1.39 37.94 -18.26
N GLY A 116 -0.86 37.68 -19.45
CA GLY A 116 -1.25 36.53 -20.27
C GLY A 116 -0.92 35.20 -19.58
N LEU A 117 0.26 35.11 -19.00
CA LEU A 117 0.68 33.91 -18.23
C LEU A 117 -0.25 33.63 -17.03
N ARG A 118 -0.59 34.63 -16.21
CA ARG A 118 -1.52 34.46 -15.09
C ARG A 118 -2.88 33.96 -15.53
N ARG A 119 -3.41 34.52 -16.65
CA ARG A 119 -4.69 34.07 -17.20
C ARG A 119 -4.62 32.63 -17.66
N GLN A 120 -3.57 32.26 -18.37
CA GLN A 120 -3.38 30.86 -18.83
C GLN A 120 -3.16 29.86 -17.67
N LEU A 121 -2.40 30.26 -16.65
CA LEU A 121 -2.26 29.45 -15.45
C LEU A 121 -3.58 29.25 -14.71
N ALA A 122 -4.39 30.31 -14.58
CA ALA A 122 -5.72 30.22 -13.95
C ALA A 122 -6.71 29.37 -14.76
N GLU A 123 -6.59 29.38 -16.09
CA GLU A 123 -7.45 28.58 -16.98
C GLU A 123 -7.05 27.09 -16.98
N LEU A 124 -5.76 26.80 -17.11
CA LEU A 124 -5.26 25.42 -17.19
C LEU A 124 -5.11 24.75 -15.84
N MET A 125 -4.95 25.53 -14.74
CA MET A 125 -4.72 25.03 -13.38
C MET A 125 -5.59 25.75 -12.35
N PRO A 126 -6.94 25.67 -12.45
CA PRO A 126 -7.85 26.47 -11.63
C PRO A 126 -7.83 26.08 -10.13
N LYS A 127 -7.33 24.90 -9.80
CA LYS A 127 -7.23 24.41 -8.41
C LYS A 127 -5.96 24.89 -7.69
N GLU A 128 -5.01 25.50 -8.42
CA GLU A 128 -3.70 25.87 -7.89
C GLU A 128 -3.61 27.36 -7.61
N THR A 129 -2.93 27.72 -6.51
CA THR A 129 -2.72 29.13 -6.14
C THR A 129 -1.33 29.57 -6.59
N ILE A 130 -1.21 29.94 -7.88
CA ILE A 130 0.06 30.33 -8.49
C ILE A 130 0.05 31.83 -8.75
N ALA A 131 1.03 32.53 -8.20
CA ALA A 131 1.33 33.91 -8.50
C ALA A 131 2.54 34.00 -9.43
N ALA A 132 2.43 34.77 -10.51
CA ALA A 132 3.53 35.06 -11.39
C ALA A 132 3.86 36.57 -11.34
N ARG A 133 5.13 36.91 -11.22
CA ARG A 133 5.62 38.30 -11.17
C ARG A 133 6.84 38.46 -12.07
N VAL A 134 7.03 39.69 -12.58
CA VAL A 134 8.28 40.05 -13.25
C VAL A 134 9.27 40.50 -12.18
N SER A 135 10.48 40.01 -12.23
CA SER A 135 11.61 40.50 -11.46
C SER A 135 12.76 40.76 -12.43
N ASN A 136 13.09 42.03 -12.67
CA ASN A 136 13.99 42.49 -13.72
C ASN A 136 13.60 41.95 -15.11
N ASP A 137 14.25 40.89 -15.55
CA ASP A 137 14.08 40.28 -16.87
C ASP A 137 13.54 38.83 -16.78
N ALA A 138 13.28 38.36 -15.56
CA ALA A 138 12.82 37.01 -15.29
C ALA A 138 11.38 36.97 -14.80
N VAL A 139 10.69 35.85 -15.07
CA VAL A 139 9.40 35.54 -14.47
C VAL A 139 9.61 34.72 -13.25
N VAL A 140 9.14 35.21 -12.10
CA VAL A 140 9.17 34.48 -10.82
C VAL A 140 7.79 33.88 -10.60
N LEU A 141 7.73 32.55 -10.52
CA LEU A 141 6.55 31.81 -10.07
C LEU A 141 6.63 31.64 -8.55
N SER A 142 5.58 31.97 -7.84
CA SER A 142 5.47 31.79 -6.38
C SER A 142 4.06 31.32 -6.01
N GLY A 143 3.94 30.64 -4.87
CA GLY A 143 2.67 30.11 -4.41
C GLY A 143 2.79 28.68 -3.93
N VAL A 144 1.65 28.06 -3.63
CA VAL A 144 1.57 26.68 -3.15
C VAL A 144 0.80 25.85 -4.16
N VAL A 145 1.39 24.76 -4.61
CA VAL A 145 0.79 23.80 -5.54
C VAL A 145 0.55 22.46 -4.89
N SER A 146 -0.39 21.70 -5.41
CA SER A 146 -0.82 20.42 -4.83
C SER A 146 0.18 19.29 -5.01
N SER A 147 1.03 19.33 -6.05
CA SER A 147 2.00 18.28 -6.34
C SER A 147 3.23 18.80 -7.07
N ALA A 148 4.33 18.02 -7.06
CA ALA A 148 5.53 18.31 -7.85
C ALA A 148 5.23 18.34 -9.36
N ALA A 149 4.35 17.45 -9.85
CA ALA A 149 3.91 17.44 -11.24
C ALA A 149 3.18 18.73 -11.64
N ALA A 150 2.39 19.32 -10.74
CA ALA A 150 1.75 20.62 -10.96
C ALA A 150 2.78 21.76 -11.02
N ALA A 151 3.81 21.73 -10.17
CA ALA A 151 4.92 22.68 -10.21
C ALA A 151 5.68 22.63 -11.54
N ASP A 152 5.98 21.41 -12.02
CA ASP A 152 6.66 21.21 -13.31
C ASP A 152 5.81 21.65 -14.50
N ARG A 153 4.50 21.44 -14.45
CA ARG A 153 3.56 21.90 -15.46
C ARG A 153 3.51 23.43 -15.50
N ALA A 154 3.38 24.08 -14.34
CA ALA A 154 3.41 25.54 -14.24
C ALA A 154 4.72 26.11 -14.77
N ASN A 155 5.85 25.49 -14.45
CA ASN A 155 7.16 25.88 -14.96
C ASN A 155 7.26 25.77 -16.48
N ARG A 156 6.79 24.66 -17.07
CA ARG A 156 6.75 24.49 -18.54
C ARG A 156 5.88 25.53 -19.22
N ILE A 157 4.73 25.87 -18.64
CA ILE A 157 3.87 26.95 -19.19
C ILE A 157 4.61 28.28 -19.12
N ALA A 158 5.27 28.62 -18.01
CA ALA A 158 6.00 29.86 -17.85
C ALA A 158 7.19 29.98 -18.80
N LEU A 159 7.88 28.90 -19.13
CA LEU A 159 8.96 28.85 -20.10
C LEU A 159 8.52 29.24 -21.54
N THR A 160 7.23 29.08 -21.89
CA THR A 160 6.72 29.53 -23.19
C THR A 160 6.62 31.05 -23.28
N TYR A 161 6.52 31.75 -22.13
CA TYR A 161 6.43 33.21 -22.04
C TYR A 161 7.79 33.88 -21.80
N ALA A 162 8.69 33.20 -21.12
CA ALA A 162 10.04 33.67 -20.79
C ALA A 162 11.05 32.53 -20.94
N PRO A 163 11.51 32.20 -22.18
CA PRO A 163 12.51 31.15 -22.40
C PRO A 163 13.78 31.40 -21.59
N GLU A 164 14.24 30.41 -20.83
CA GLU A 164 15.46 30.43 -19.98
C GLU A 164 15.47 31.44 -18.82
N LYS A 165 14.38 32.21 -18.62
CA LYS A 165 14.28 33.28 -17.62
C LYS A 165 13.12 33.06 -16.65
N VAL A 166 12.92 31.82 -16.20
CA VAL A 166 11.90 31.48 -15.20
C VAL A 166 12.59 31.06 -13.90
N VAL A 167 12.22 31.71 -12.81
CA VAL A 167 12.61 31.32 -11.46
C VAL A 167 11.42 30.65 -10.78
N ASN A 168 11.54 29.36 -10.54
CA ASN A 168 10.49 28.60 -9.87
C ASN A 168 10.68 28.63 -8.35
N MET A 169 9.78 29.33 -7.64
CA MET A 169 9.68 29.40 -6.18
C MET A 169 8.35 28.81 -5.68
N LEU A 170 7.77 27.86 -6.43
CA LEU A 170 6.55 27.18 -6.02
C LEU A 170 6.88 26.20 -4.89
N ALA A 171 6.12 26.25 -3.82
CA ALA A 171 6.18 25.28 -2.72
C ALA A 171 5.09 24.22 -2.92
N VAL A 172 5.42 22.96 -2.68
CA VAL A 172 4.42 21.89 -2.65
C VAL A 172 3.75 21.92 -1.28
N GLY A 173 2.45 22.22 -1.23
CA GLY A 173 1.73 22.57 -0.02
C GLY A 173 1.40 21.42 0.93
N ALA A 174 1.56 20.18 0.51
CA ALA A 174 1.47 19.02 1.38
C ALA A 174 2.40 17.93 0.86
N SER A 175 3.28 17.43 1.69
CA SER A 175 3.92 16.15 1.43
C SER A 175 2.82 15.08 1.39
N GLN A 176 2.51 14.58 0.19
CA GLN A 176 1.52 13.52 0.05
C GLN A 176 2.15 12.22 0.54
N GLN A 177 1.64 11.72 1.65
CA GLN A 177 2.05 10.43 2.20
C GLN A 177 1.06 9.36 1.78
N VAL A 178 1.59 8.24 1.33
CA VAL A 178 0.83 7.07 0.93
C VAL A 178 1.14 5.94 1.89
N MET A 179 0.13 5.44 2.55
CA MET A 179 0.16 4.17 3.26
C MET A 179 -0.18 3.06 2.28
N LEU A 180 0.65 2.06 2.20
CA LEU A 180 0.36 0.84 1.47
C LEU A 180 0.03 -0.28 2.46
N GLU A 181 -1.16 -0.82 2.34
CA GLU A 181 -1.63 -2.03 3.01
C GLU A 181 -1.53 -3.19 2.04
N VAL A 182 -0.81 -4.23 2.42
CA VAL A 182 -0.68 -5.46 1.63
C VAL A 182 -1.24 -6.62 2.43
N ARG A 183 -2.09 -7.43 1.80
CA ARG A 183 -2.66 -8.64 2.40
C ARG A 183 -2.19 -9.87 1.65
N PHE A 184 -1.46 -10.74 2.34
CA PHE A 184 -1.15 -12.08 1.90
C PHE A 184 -2.14 -13.04 2.54
N SER A 185 -2.99 -13.66 1.75
CA SER A 185 -3.89 -14.71 2.23
C SER A 185 -3.57 -16.02 1.54
N GLU A 186 -3.18 -17.00 2.32
CA GLU A 186 -2.90 -18.35 1.84
C GLU A 186 -3.77 -19.35 2.59
N MET A 187 -4.41 -20.23 1.85
CA MET A 187 -5.17 -21.34 2.38
C MET A 187 -4.63 -22.64 1.80
N LYS A 188 -4.23 -23.55 2.68
CA LYS A 188 -3.86 -24.92 2.32
C LYS A 188 -4.91 -25.88 2.85
N ARG A 189 -5.43 -26.72 1.98
CA ARG A 189 -6.36 -27.80 2.30
C ARG A 189 -5.72 -29.13 1.98
N SER A 190 -5.69 -30.03 2.93
CA SER A 190 -5.20 -31.39 2.75
C SER A 190 -6.32 -32.39 3.04
N ALA A 191 -6.46 -33.38 2.20
CA ALA A 191 -7.33 -34.52 2.42
C ALA A 191 -6.58 -35.80 2.06
N ALA A 192 -6.48 -36.72 3.00
CA ALA A 192 -5.88 -38.02 2.79
C ALA A 192 -6.86 -39.11 3.23
N LYS A 193 -6.99 -40.15 2.40
CA LYS A 193 -7.77 -41.35 2.71
C LYS A 193 -6.91 -42.56 2.42
N GLN A 194 -6.87 -43.47 3.35
CA GLN A 194 -6.16 -44.73 3.20
C GLN A 194 -7.04 -45.87 3.69
N ILE A 195 -7.19 -46.87 2.88
CA ILE A 195 -7.86 -48.10 3.20
C ILE A 195 -6.93 -49.22 2.78
N GLY A 196 -6.56 -50.06 3.74
CA GLY A 196 -5.68 -51.21 3.54
C GLY A 196 -6.20 -52.45 4.21
N ILE A 197 -6.04 -53.58 3.57
CA ILE A 197 -6.24 -54.89 4.17
C ILE A 197 -4.89 -55.57 4.25
N ASN A 198 -4.47 -55.80 5.48
CA ASN A 198 -3.27 -56.56 5.81
C ASN A 198 -3.69 -57.97 6.20
N SER A 199 -3.11 -58.96 5.61
CA SER A 199 -3.42 -60.36 5.96
C SER A 199 -2.14 -61.15 6.17
N ALA A 200 -2.12 -61.99 7.18
CA ALA A 200 -1.08 -62.97 7.41
C ALA A 200 -1.69 -64.35 7.50
N PHE A 201 -1.09 -65.33 6.88
CA PHE A 201 -1.52 -66.74 6.99
C PHE A 201 -0.34 -67.62 7.37
N ARG A 202 -0.66 -68.62 8.17
CA ARG A 202 0.34 -69.62 8.64
C ARG A 202 -0.33 -70.97 8.83
N SER A 203 0.41 -72.00 8.41
CA SER A 203 0.02 -73.37 8.69
C SER A 203 0.46 -73.79 10.11
N ASP A 204 -0.29 -74.65 10.80
CA ASP A 204 0.07 -75.18 12.14
C ASP A 204 1.43 -75.88 12.15
N SER A 205 1.88 -76.46 11.05
CA SER A 205 3.22 -77.04 10.90
C SER A 205 4.33 -75.99 10.77
N GLY A 206 3.98 -74.72 10.61
CA GLY A 206 4.92 -73.63 10.39
C GLY A 206 5.65 -73.60 9.05
N ARG A 207 5.39 -74.63 8.19
CA ARG A 207 6.07 -74.79 6.90
C ARG A 207 5.56 -73.84 5.79
N VAL A 208 4.32 -73.40 5.94
CA VAL A 208 3.70 -72.48 4.99
C VAL A 208 3.31 -71.21 5.75
N PHE A 209 3.88 -70.11 5.35
CA PHE A 209 3.54 -68.80 5.91
C PHE A 209 3.62 -67.76 4.81
N GLY A 210 2.87 -66.70 4.98
CA GLY A 210 2.89 -65.56 4.07
C GLY A 210 1.96 -64.48 4.55
N GLY A 211 2.01 -63.32 3.90
CA GLY A 211 1.15 -62.21 4.21
C GLY A 211 1.14 -61.13 3.13
N THR A 212 0.12 -60.30 3.20
CA THR A 212 -0.02 -59.12 2.37
C THR A 212 -0.23 -57.93 3.30
N GLY A 213 0.37 -56.81 3.01
CA GLY A 213 0.11 -55.59 3.78
C GLY A 213 1.22 -54.57 3.69
N SER A 214 0.95 -53.40 4.27
CA SER A 214 1.94 -52.36 4.51
C SER A 214 2.65 -52.65 5.85
N ASP A 215 3.70 -51.88 6.15
CA ASP A 215 4.55 -52.04 7.37
C ASP A 215 3.81 -52.02 8.70
N ALA A 216 2.49 -51.82 8.70
CA ALA A 216 1.63 -51.80 9.86
C ALA A 216 1.48 -53.20 10.56
N VAL A 217 1.77 -54.29 9.83
CA VAL A 217 1.83 -55.63 10.38
C VAL A 217 3.24 -56.12 10.23
N SER A 218 4.05 -55.95 11.26
CA SER A 218 5.34 -56.62 11.32
C SER A 218 5.12 -58.12 11.46
N THR A 219 5.50 -58.87 10.43
CA THR A 219 5.59 -60.32 10.49
C THR A 219 6.82 -60.78 11.25
N THR A 220 7.33 -59.96 12.16
CA THR A 220 8.33 -60.42 13.12
C THR A 220 7.70 -61.54 13.91
N LEU A 221 8.21 -62.69 13.73
CA LEU A 221 7.73 -63.93 14.42
C LEU A 221 7.99 -63.83 15.93
N LEU A 222 7.25 -62.93 16.61
CA LEU A 222 7.14 -62.98 18.06
C LEU A 222 6.31 -64.22 18.38
N THR A 223 6.92 -65.17 19.04
CA THR A 223 6.23 -66.33 19.57
C THR A 223 5.86 -66.07 21.01
N ASP A 224 4.61 -66.41 21.41
CA ASP A 224 4.28 -66.52 22.83
C ASP A 224 5.12 -67.59 23.51
N GLY A 225 5.13 -67.64 24.84
CA GLY A 225 5.86 -68.60 25.57
C GLY A 225 5.56 -70.09 25.25
N ASN A 226 4.59 -70.35 24.40
CA ASN A 226 4.17 -71.64 23.85
C ASN A 226 4.55 -71.83 22.37
N GLY A 227 5.38 -70.95 21.81
CA GLY A 227 5.80 -71.04 20.42
C GLY A 227 4.76 -70.64 19.38
N ARG A 228 3.64 -70.04 19.80
CA ARG A 228 2.60 -69.55 18.87
C ARG A 228 2.97 -68.16 18.37
N PRO A 229 2.88 -67.91 17.07
CA PRO A 229 3.16 -66.60 16.54
C PRO A 229 2.11 -65.60 17.01
N ILE A 230 2.59 -64.53 17.61
CA ILE A 230 1.79 -63.34 17.90
C ILE A 230 1.96 -62.38 16.74
N VAL A 231 0.86 -61.87 16.20
CA VAL A 231 0.89 -60.74 15.28
C VAL A 231 1.07 -59.50 16.16
N ASP A 232 2.26 -58.91 16.11
CA ASP A 232 2.54 -57.67 16.82
C ASP A 232 1.92 -56.51 16.11
N ILE A 233 0.89 -55.92 16.73
CA ILE A 233 0.13 -54.76 16.24
C ILE A 233 0.75 -53.42 16.77
N THR A 234 1.89 -53.51 17.46
CA THR A 234 2.47 -52.35 18.20
C THR A 234 3.04 -51.25 17.30
N ASN A 235 3.25 -51.51 16.00
CA ASN A 235 3.79 -50.52 15.07
C ASN A 235 2.75 -49.82 14.20
N ILE A 236 1.49 -49.78 14.62
CA ILE A 236 0.45 -49.09 13.89
C ILE A 236 0.52 -47.59 14.23
N LEU A 237 1.47 -46.91 13.60
CA LEU A 237 1.56 -45.46 13.59
C LEU A 237 0.56 -44.92 12.57
N ASP A 238 -0.25 -43.93 12.96
CA ASP A 238 -1.12 -43.14 12.11
C ASP A 238 -2.42 -43.78 11.58
N THR A 239 -3.00 -44.81 12.22
CA THR A 239 -4.33 -45.32 11.87
C THR A 239 -5.41 -44.83 12.86
N PHE A 240 -6.58 -44.45 12.33
CA PHE A 240 -7.73 -44.04 13.16
C PHE A 240 -8.67 -45.21 13.49
N GLY A 241 -8.82 -46.17 12.58
CA GLY A 241 -9.68 -47.32 12.77
C GLY A 241 -9.02 -48.62 12.33
N ILE A 242 -9.03 -49.61 13.22
CA ILE A 242 -8.52 -50.96 12.96
C ILE A 242 -9.58 -51.97 13.31
N VAL A 243 -9.80 -52.89 12.38
CA VAL A 243 -10.65 -54.07 12.61
C VAL A 243 -9.81 -55.31 12.26
N GLY A 244 -9.58 -56.16 13.21
CA GLY A 244 -8.84 -57.40 13.02
C GLY A 244 -9.67 -58.64 13.34
N GLY A 245 -9.41 -59.73 12.65
CA GLY A 245 -10.06 -61.02 12.86
C GLY A 245 -9.14 -62.17 12.53
N ASN A 246 -9.26 -63.27 13.29
CA ASN A 246 -8.55 -64.50 13.05
C ASN A 246 -9.52 -65.58 12.58
N PHE A 247 -9.16 -66.24 11.49
CA PHE A 247 -9.93 -67.35 10.92
C PHE A 247 -9.03 -68.56 10.83
N SER A 248 -9.52 -69.73 11.28
CA SER A 248 -8.84 -70.98 11.09
C SER A 248 -9.58 -71.84 10.06
N LEU A 249 -8.89 -72.24 9.02
CA LEU A 249 -9.41 -73.10 7.98
C LEU A 249 -8.58 -74.39 7.96
N GLY A 250 -9.02 -75.42 8.71
CA GLY A 250 -8.23 -76.63 8.90
C GLY A 250 -6.94 -76.35 9.63
N SER A 251 -5.78 -76.70 9.03
CA SER A 251 -4.44 -76.41 9.57
C SER A 251 -3.89 -75.03 9.20
N LEU A 252 -4.67 -74.16 8.57
CA LEU A 252 -4.27 -72.81 8.15
C LEU A 252 -4.92 -71.75 9.03
N ASN A 253 -4.13 -70.96 9.72
CA ASN A 253 -4.58 -69.79 10.48
C ASN A 253 -4.37 -68.55 9.65
N ILE A 254 -5.43 -67.76 9.48
CA ILE A 254 -5.46 -66.52 8.69
C ILE A 254 -5.80 -65.38 9.65
N THR A 255 -4.94 -64.40 9.75
CA THR A 255 -5.20 -63.18 10.48
C THR A 255 -5.40 -62.07 9.45
N GLY A 256 -6.54 -61.40 9.49
CA GLY A 256 -6.83 -60.22 8.66
C GLY A 256 -6.97 -59.00 9.52
N VAL A 257 -6.38 -57.92 9.08
CA VAL A 257 -6.46 -56.57 9.70
C VAL A 257 -6.84 -55.56 8.64
N LEU A 258 -7.96 -54.90 8.84
CA LEU A 258 -8.41 -53.75 8.04
C LEU A 258 -7.97 -52.48 8.75
N ASP A 259 -7.22 -51.65 8.08
CA ASP A 259 -6.87 -50.31 8.50
C ASP A 259 -7.59 -49.28 7.65
N ALA A 260 -8.16 -48.27 8.29
CA ALA A 260 -8.84 -47.18 7.61
C ALA A 260 -8.47 -45.84 8.27
N LEU A 261 -8.03 -44.91 7.44
CA LEU A 261 -7.67 -43.55 7.83
C LEU A 261 -8.32 -42.56 6.92
N GLU A 262 -9.01 -41.57 7.48
CA GLU A 262 -9.39 -40.34 6.78
C GLU A 262 -8.86 -39.14 7.57
N ARG A 263 -8.04 -38.33 6.90
CA ARG A 263 -7.46 -37.11 7.50
C ARG A 263 -7.86 -35.90 6.64
N LYS A 264 -8.34 -34.84 7.28
CA LYS A 264 -8.64 -33.58 6.66
C LYS A 264 -8.00 -32.45 7.46
N GLY A 265 -7.31 -31.55 6.78
CA GLY A 265 -6.66 -30.42 7.42
C GLY A 265 -6.88 -29.15 6.60
N ILE A 266 -7.04 -28.03 7.31
CA ILE A 266 -7.10 -26.70 6.73
C ILE A 266 -6.11 -25.83 7.51
N VAL A 267 -5.19 -25.19 6.79
CA VAL A 267 -4.26 -24.21 7.34
C VAL A 267 -4.51 -22.90 6.63
N SER A 268 -4.77 -21.83 7.37
CA SER A 268 -4.93 -20.49 6.85
C SER A 268 -3.82 -19.63 7.42
N THR A 269 -3.12 -18.93 6.54
CA THR A 269 -2.06 -17.99 6.89
C THR A 269 -2.41 -16.63 6.36
N LEU A 270 -2.37 -15.61 7.22
CA LEU A 270 -2.61 -14.22 6.88
C LEU A 270 -1.43 -13.38 7.34
N ALA A 271 -0.91 -12.53 6.46
CA ALA A 271 0.09 -11.52 6.80
C ALA A 271 -0.33 -10.18 6.19
N GLU A 272 -0.33 -9.12 7.00
CA GLU A 272 -0.79 -7.79 6.63
C GLU A 272 0.27 -6.73 6.97
N PRO A 273 1.37 -6.61 6.19
CA PRO A 273 2.31 -5.52 6.39
C PRO A 273 1.76 -4.20 5.88
N ASN A 274 1.93 -3.15 6.69
CA ASN A 274 1.57 -1.78 6.36
C ASN A 274 2.82 -0.91 6.44
N LEU A 275 2.98 -0.01 5.48
CA LEU A 275 4.13 0.88 5.42
C LEU A 275 3.73 2.22 4.80
N ILE A 276 4.32 3.31 5.28
CA ILE A 276 4.07 4.67 4.79
C ILE A 276 5.32 5.19 4.08
N ALA A 277 5.11 5.82 2.93
CA ALA A 277 6.16 6.50 2.16
C ALA A 277 5.68 7.87 1.66
N LEU A 278 6.61 8.77 1.43
CA LEU A 278 6.36 10.01 0.69
C LEU A 278 6.19 9.70 -0.81
N SER A 279 5.39 10.51 -1.48
CA SER A 279 5.26 10.43 -2.95
C SER A 279 6.62 10.65 -3.63
N GLY A 280 7.05 9.67 -4.41
CA GLY A 280 8.35 9.64 -5.11
C GLY A 280 9.48 8.91 -4.37
N ASP A 281 9.34 8.66 -3.06
CA ASP A 281 10.36 8.01 -2.26
C ASP A 281 10.12 6.51 -2.09
N THR A 282 11.19 5.74 -2.01
CA THR A 282 11.13 4.30 -1.77
C THR A 282 11.22 4.01 -0.27
N ALA A 283 10.25 3.28 0.25
CA ALA A 283 10.27 2.77 1.60
C ALA A 283 10.38 1.25 1.61
N SER A 284 11.04 0.70 2.63
CA SER A 284 11.17 -0.73 2.85
C SER A 284 10.98 -1.09 4.32
N PHE A 285 10.36 -2.24 4.55
CA PHE A 285 10.07 -2.80 5.87
C PHE A 285 10.36 -4.29 5.85
N LEU A 286 10.97 -4.82 6.91
CA LEU A 286 11.20 -6.25 7.12
C LEU A 286 10.85 -6.60 8.57
N ALA A 287 9.91 -7.50 8.74
CA ALA A 287 9.58 -8.09 10.03
C ALA A 287 9.87 -9.60 9.97
N GLY A 288 10.92 -10.05 10.66
CA GLY A 288 11.37 -11.43 10.61
C GLY A 288 12.66 -11.65 11.38
N GLY A 289 13.45 -12.60 10.93
CA GLY A 289 14.75 -12.93 11.47
C GLY A 289 15.75 -13.28 10.37
N GLU A 290 16.91 -13.74 10.78
CA GLU A 290 17.94 -14.22 9.87
C GLU A 290 18.23 -15.70 10.15
N PHE A 291 18.33 -16.48 9.09
CA PHE A 291 18.64 -17.90 9.16
C PHE A 291 20.09 -18.14 8.74
N PRO A 292 20.91 -18.79 9.58
CA PRO A 292 22.31 -19.10 9.28
C PRO A 292 22.42 -20.29 8.30
N ILE A 293 23.02 -20.06 7.14
CA ILE A 293 23.32 -21.10 6.15
C ILE A 293 24.81 -21.38 6.16
N PRO A 294 25.26 -22.61 6.42
CA PRO A 294 26.67 -22.97 6.32
C PRO A 294 27.09 -23.07 4.86
N VAL A 295 28.06 -22.27 4.45
CA VAL A 295 28.69 -22.31 3.13
C VAL A 295 30.07 -22.93 3.25
N ALA A 296 30.29 -24.02 2.52
CA ALA A 296 31.61 -24.63 2.47
C ALA A 296 32.52 -23.81 1.54
N GLN A 297 33.61 -23.27 2.06
CA GLN A 297 34.66 -22.67 1.27
C GLN A 297 35.78 -23.71 1.03
N ASP A 298 36.04 -24.01 -0.23
CA ASP A 298 37.23 -24.73 -0.60
C ASP A 298 38.44 -23.78 -0.46
N SER A 299 39.20 -23.98 0.60
CA SER A 299 40.48 -23.34 0.80
C SER A 299 41.47 -23.98 -0.17
N GLY A 300 41.60 -23.40 -1.37
CA GLY A 300 42.54 -23.83 -2.41
C GLY A 300 44.01 -23.65 -2.03
N GLY A 301 44.45 -24.29 -0.97
CA GLY A 301 45.86 -24.36 -0.55
C GLY A 301 46.48 -25.65 -1.06
N SER A 302 47.47 -25.54 -1.92
CA SER A 302 48.32 -26.62 -2.46
C SER A 302 49.19 -27.26 -1.35
N GLY A 303 48.58 -27.88 -0.36
CA GLY A 303 49.27 -28.53 0.75
C GLY A 303 48.32 -29.38 1.57
N GLY A 304 48.21 -30.61 1.24
CA GLY A 304 47.92 -31.88 1.92
C GLY A 304 46.99 -31.96 3.14
N ASN A 305 46.29 -30.96 3.53
CA ASN A 305 45.30 -31.04 4.62
C ASN A 305 44.01 -30.39 4.15
N ASN A 306 43.03 -31.17 3.71
CA ASN A 306 41.70 -30.77 3.22
C ASN A 306 40.86 -30.22 4.39
N GLY A 307 41.26 -29.09 4.94
CA GLY A 307 40.45 -28.36 5.90
C GLY A 307 39.34 -27.59 5.18
N ARG A 308 38.14 -28.18 5.05
CA ARG A 308 36.95 -27.44 4.63
C ARG A 308 36.59 -26.44 5.73
N THR A 309 36.79 -25.15 5.42
CA THR A 309 36.35 -24.09 6.31
C THR A 309 34.86 -23.84 6.06
N ILE A 310 34.04 -23.93 7.08
CA ILE A 310 32.61 -23.61 7.00
C ILE A 310 32.46 -22.14 7.39
N THR A 311 31.96 -21.33 6.46
CA THR A 311 31.54 -19.95 6.72
C THR A 311 30.02 -19.92 6.85
N ILE A 312 29.50 -19.10 7.77
CA ILE A 312 28.06 -18.95 7.96
C ILE A 312 27.59 -17.71 7.21
N GLU A 313 26.63 -17.89 6.30
CA GLU A 313 25.93 -16.80 5.63
C GLU A 313 24.53 -16.66 6.22
N PHE A 314 24.13 -15.44 6.62
CA PHE A 314 22.80 -15.18 7.15
C PHE A 314 21.85 -14.79 6.02
N LYS A 315 20.71 -15.46 5.94
CA LYS A 315 19.63 -15.15 4.98
C LYS A 315 18.42 -14.64 5.74
N PRO A 316 17.94 -13.42 5.44
CA PRO A 316 16.73 -12.88 6.05
C PRO A 316 15.50 -13.69 5.63
N PHE A 317 14.59 -13.90 6.57
CA PHE A 317 13.26 -14.48 6.34
C PHE A 317 12.21 -13.73 7.15
N GLY A 318 10.95 -13.84 6.74
CA GLY A 318 9.82 -13.15 7.35
C GLY A 318 8.96 -12.42 6.33
N VAL A 319 8.33 -11.34 6.75
CA VAL A 319 7.47 -10.50 5.91
C VAL A 319 8.24 -9.24 5.53
N SER A 320 8.46 -9.05 4.23
CA SER A 320 9.14 -7.89 3.67
C SER A 320 8.21 -7.16 2.70
N LEU A 321 8.22 -5.84 2.76
CA LEU A 321 7.49 -4.96 1.86
C LEU A 321 8.41 -3.83 1.43
N ALA A 322 8.61 -3.69 0.13
CA ALA A 322 9.24 -2.51 -0.45
C ALA A 322 8.29 -1.89 -1.47
N PHE A 323 8.13 -0.57 -1.45
CA PHE A 323 7.30 0.11 -2.43
C PHE A 323 7.72 1.56 -2.66
N THR A 324 7.37 2.07 -3.83
CA THR A 324 7.58 3.47 -4.24
C THR A 324 6.26 4.00 -4.77
N PRO A 325 5.56 4.87 -4.04
CA PRO A 325 4.33 5.50 -4.51
C PRO A 325 4.65 6.78 -5.27
N THR A 326 3.87 7.10 -6.31
CA THR A 326 3.86 8.40 -6.97
C THR A 326 2.42 8.86 -7.10
N VAL A 327 2.05 9.90 -6.38
CA VAL A 327 0.70 10.46 -6.44
C VAL A 327 0.59 11.35 -7.67
N LEU A 328 -0.33 10.99 -8.55
CA LEU A 328 -0.69 11.71 -9.76
C LEU A 328 -1.87 12.67 -9.49
N GLU A 329 -2.35 13.33 -10.54
CA GLU A 329 -3.54 14.15 -10.45
C GLU A 329 -4.80 13.31 -10.17
N ASP A 330 -5.82 13.93 -9.60
CA ASP A 330 -7.11 13.31 -9.26
C ASP A 330 -7.05 12.13 -8.28
N GLY A 331 -6.01 12.06 -7.43
CA GLY A 331 -5.89 11.03 -6.39
C GLY A 331 -5.53 9.64 -6.94
N ILE A 332 -5.03 9.57 -8.16
CA ILE A 332 -4.45 8.36 -8.73
C ILE A 332 -3.04 8.18 -8.17
N ILE A 333 -2.74 6.97 -7.71
CA ILE A 333 -1.46 6.62 -7.13
C ILE A 333 -0.81 5.56 -8.02
N ASN A 334 0.32 5.89 -8.63
CA ASN A 334 1.18 4.93 -9.29
C ASN A 334 2.08 4.29 -8.26
N LEU A 335 2.13 2.96 -8.24
CA LEU A 335 2.79 2.16 -7.22
C LEU A 335 3.75 1.16 -7.87
N VAL A 336 5.00 1.22 -7.50
CA VAL A 336 5.96 0.12 -7.71
C VAL A 336 6.03 -0.66 -6.40
N VAL A 337 5.57 -1.92 -6.40
CA VAL A 337 5.47 -2.72 -5.17
C VAL A 337 6.25 -4.03 -5.30
N ALA A 338 6.93 -4.41 -4.24
CA ALA A 338 7.70 -5.65 -4.14
C ALA A 338 7.48 -6.32 -2.77
N PRO A 339 6.27 -6.88 -2.52
CA PRO A 339 5.98 -7.62 -1.30
C PRO A 339 6.59 -9.03 -1.34
N GLU A 340 7.06 -9.49 -0.18
CA GLU A 340 7.65 -10.82 -0.02
C GLU A 340 7.29 -11.40 1.35
N VAL A 341 6.92 -12.69 1.37
CA VAL A 341 6.74 -13.48 2.60
C VAL A 341 7.58 -14.72 2.48
N SER A 342 8.48 -14.95 3.44
CA SER A 342 9.32 -16.13 3.52
C SER A 342 9.21 -16.79 4.89
N SER A 343 9.21 -18.11 4.89
CA SER A 343 9.12 -18.93 6.09
C SER A 343 10.07 -20.11 6.01
N ILE A 344 10.53 -20.56 7.16
CA ILE A 344 11.35 -21.77 7.27
C ILE A 344 10.47 -22.98 7.00
N ASP A 345 10.90 -23.86 6.11
CA ASP A 345 10.22 -25.11 5.77
C ASP A 345 11.08 -26.31 6.23
N PRO A 346 10.70 -26.96 7.35
CA PRO A 346 11.42 -28.13 7.84
C PRO A 346 11.33 -29.35 6.92
N GLN A 347 10.29 -29.44 6.06
CA GLN A 347 10.11 -30.58 5.14
C GLN A 347 11.07 -30.53 3.95
N ALA A 348 11.45 -29.32 3.55
CA ALA A 348 12.43 -29.08 2.49
C ALA A 348 13.88 -29.07 3.02
N SER A 349 14.17 -29.82 4.10
CA SER A 349 15.47 -29.81 4.74
C SER A 349 16.48 -30.72 4.01
N ILE A 350 17.74 -30.31 4.03
CA ILE A 350 18.88 -31.06 3.49
C ILE A 350 19.78 -31.49 4.67
N ASN A 351 20.15 -32.74 4.70
CA ASN A 351 21.14 -33.24 5.66
C ASN A 351 22.56 -33.15 5.06
N LEU A 352 23.37 -32.26 5.63
CA LEU A 352 24.76 -32.08 5.23
C LEU A 352 25.67 -32.48 6.40
N ASN A 353 26.35 -33.66 6.29
CA ASN A 353 27.28 -34.18 7.30
C ASN A 353 26.69 -34.26 8.74
N GLY A 354 25.41 -34.64 8.86
CA GLY A 354 24.73 -34.70 10.13
C GLY A 354 24.07 -33.40 10.62
N LEU A 355 24.28 -32.32 9.89
CA LEU A 355 23.60 -31.06 10.14
C LEU A 355 22.35 -30.95 9.25
N LEU A 356 21.19 -30.84 9.87
CA LEU A 356 19.91 -30.65 9.17
C LEU A 356 19.70 -29.17 8.88
N ILE A 357 19.75 -28.80 7.60
CA ILE A 357 19.52 -27.41 7.13
C ILE A 357 18.11 -27.34 6.56
N PRO A 358 17.17 -26.62 7.18
CA PRO A 358 15.83 -26.46 6.63
C PRO A 358 15.84 -25.56 5.41
N GLY A 359 14.89 -25.79 4.50
CA GLY A 359 14.66 -24.93 3.35
C GLY A 359 13.94 -23.64 3.71
N LEU A 360 13.97 -22.67 2.81
CA LEU A 360 13.15 -21.46 2.88
C LEU A 360 12.07 -21.52 1.81
N GLN A 361 10.82 -21.38 2.22
CA GLN A 361 9.69 -21.20 1.31
C GLN A 361 9.40 -19.72 1.15
N THR A 362 9.53 -19.21 -0.08
CA THR A 362 9.39 -17.77 -0.37
C THR A 362 8.24 -17.53 -1.35
N ARG A 363 7.43 -16.52 -1.06
CA ARG A 363 6.38 -15.99 -1.91
C ARG A 363 6.68 -14.54 -2.17
N ARG A 364 6.94 -14.20 -3.44
CA ARG A 364 7.38 -12.87 -3.85
C ARG A 364 6.57 -12.43 -5.06
N ALA A 365 6.16 -11.17 -5.08
CA ALA A 365 5.61 -10.51 -6.25
C ALA A 365 6.33 -9.18 -6.46
N LYS A 366 6.52 -8.76 -7.71
CA LYS A 366 7.02 -7.42 -8.05
C LYS A 366 6.24 -6.92 -9.24
N THR A 367 5.58 -5.78 -9.09
CA THR A 367 4.73 -5.22 -10.14
C THR A 367 4.62 -3.71 -10.02
N THR A 368 4.15 -3.08 -11.09
CA THR A 368 3.79 -1.67 -11.13
C THR A 368 2.32 -1.57 -11.50
N LEU A 369 1.55 -0.77 -10.77
CA LEU A 369 0.12 -0.61 -10.97
C LEU A 369 -0.34 0.81 -10.59
N GLU A 370 -1.51 1.18 -11.09
CA GLU A 370 -2.15 2.46 -10.80
C GLU A 370 -3.50 2.20 -10.13
N LEU A 371 -3.70 2.80 -8.95
CA LEU A 371 -4.92 2.66 -8.17
C LEU A 371 -5.36 4.03 -7.64
N ARG A 372 -6.64 4.15 -7.37
CA ARG A 372 -7.18 5.30 -6.64
C ARG A 372 -7.04 5.09 -5.14
N ASP A 373 -7.07 6.18 -4.40
CA ASP A 373 -7.09 6.16 -2.94
C ASP A 373 -8.17 5.20 -2.39
N GLY A 374 -7.76 4.25 -1.53
CA GLY A 374 -8.63 3.24 -0.92
C GLY A 374 -9.06 2.08 -1.84
N GLN A 375 -8.65 2.07 -3.11
CA GLN A 375 -8.99 1.00 -4.04
C GLN A 375 -8.09 -0.22 -3.83
N SER A 376 -8.68 -1.39 -3.63
CA SER A 376 -7.96 -2.66 -3.49
C SER A 376 -7.84 -3.39 -4.81
N PHE A 377 -6.69 -4.01 -5.06
CA PHE A 377 -6.44 -4.81 -6.25
C PHE A 377 -5.62 -6.05 -5.93
N ALA A 378 -6.02 -7.21 -6.47
CA ALA A 378 -5.27 -8.44 -6.35
C ALA A 378 -4.12 -8.46 -7.38
N ILE A 379 -2.88 -8.36 -6.93
CA ILE A 379 -1.70 -8.29 -7.79
C ILE A 379 -1.14 -9.66 -8.17
N ALA A 380 -1.41 -10.68 -7.35
CA ALA A 380 -0.98 -12.05 -7.63
C ALA A 380 -1.95 -13.05 -7.02
N GLY A 381 -2.04 -14.20 -7.65
CA GLY A 381 -2.81 -15.33 -7.17
C GLY A 381 -2.19 -16.64 -7.62
N LEU A 382 -2.34 -17.69 -6.82
CA LEU A 382 -1.92 -19.04 -7.12
C LEU A 382 -3.01 -20.01 -6.68
N LEU A 383 -3.41 -20.90 -7.58
CA LEU A 383 -4.21 -22.07 -7.26
C LEU A 383 -3.40 -23.30 -7.69
N ARG A 384 -2.98 -24.08 -6.70
CA ARG A 384 -2.25 -25.32 -6.91
C ARG A 384 -3.08 -26.48 -6.37
N LYS A 385 -3.26 -27.52 -7.19
CA LYS A 385 -3.96 -28.74 -6.82
C LYS A 385 -3.07 -29.92 -7.14
N ASP A 386 -2.65 -30.59 -6.12
CA ASP A 386 -1.88 -31.83 -6.22
C ASP A 386 -2.77 -32.98 -5.75
N PHE A 387 -2.80 -34.05 -6.47
CA PHE A 387 -3.42 -35.30 -6.02
C PHE A 387 -2.50 -36.47 -6.32
N GLN A 388 -2.47 -37.39 -5.43
CA GLN A 388 -1.65 -38.58 -5.53
C GLN A 388 -2.48 -39.79 -5.13
N ASP A 389 -2.59 -40.72 -6.07
CA ASP A 389 -3.22 -42.02 -5.85
C ASP A 389 -2.12 -43.08 -5.79
N THR A 390 -2.14 -43.88 -4.74
CA THR A 390 -1.18 -44.97 -4.56
C THR A 390 -1.95 -46.26 -4.35
N VAL A 391 -1.72 -47.24 -5.22
CA VAL A 391 -2.26 -48.57 -5.07
C VAL A 391 -1.12 -49.57 -4.88
N ARG A 392 -1.11 -50.23 -3.76
CA ARG A 392 -0.19 -51.37 -3.46
C ARG A 392 -1.00 -52.61 -3.46
N GLN A 393 -0.66 -53.58 -4.31
CA GLN A 393 -1.45 -54.80 -4.47
C GLN A 393 -0.56 -56.03 -4.63
N PHE A 394 -1.12 -57.16 -4.21
CA PHE A 394 -0.48 -58.45 -4.47
C PHE A 394 -0.60 -58.76 -6.00
N PRO A 395 0.50 -59.13 -6.66
CA PRO A 395 0.47 -59.44 -8.11
C PRO A 395 -0.63 -60.47 -8.42
N VAL A 396 -1.38 -60.28 -9.52
CA VAL A 396 -2.47 -61.11 -9.99
C VAL A 396 -3.70 -61.07 -9.08
N LEU A 397 -3.61 -61.36 -7.78
CA LEU A 397 -4.76 -61.42 -6.86
C LEU A 397 -5.41 -60.04 -6.63
N GLY A 398 -4.61 -58.99 -6.53
CA GLY A 398 -5.11 -57.62 -6.35
C GLY A 398 -5.88 -57.05 -7.54
N SER A 399 -5.71 -57.64 -8.72
CA SER A 399 -6.39 -57.22 -9.97
C SER A 399 -7.74 -57.91 -10.20
N ILE A 400 -8.12 -58.89 -9.35
CA ILE A 400 -9.40 -59.59 -9.52
C ILE A 400 -10.55 -58.64 -9.12
N PRO A 401 -11.59 -58.49 -9.96
CA PRO A 401 -12.76 -57.69 -9.61
C PRO A 401 -13.40 -58.22 -8.29
N ILE A 402 -13.80 -57.28 -7.41
CA ILE A 402 -14.44 -57.48 -6.10
C ILE A 402 -13.48 -58.10 -5.07
N ILE A 403 -12.95 -59.30 -5.31
CA ILE A 403 -12.07 -60.01 -4.36
C ILE A 403 -10.70 -59.32 -4.24
N GLY A 404 -10.21 -58.70 -5.30
CA GLY A 404 -8.92 -57.99 -5.32
C GLY A 404 -8.82 -56.87 -4.26
N ALA A 405 -9.95 -56.33 -3.78
CA ALA A 405 -9.96 -55.34 -2.69
C ALA A 405 -9.36 -55.89 -1.38
N LEU A 406 -9.43 -57.20 -1.16
CA LEU A 406 -8.83 -57.88 0.00
C LEU A 406 -7.30 -58.03 -0.08
N PHE A 407 -6.74 -57.84 -1.27
CA PHE A 407 -5.29 -58.02 -1.55
C PHE A 407 -4.61 -56.74 -2.03
N ARG A 408 -5.24 -55.60 -1.74
CA ARG A 408 -4.70 -54.26 -2.11
C ARG A 408 -4.90 -53.27 -0.98
N SER A 409 -3.98 -52.33 -0.89
CA SER A 409 -4.10 -51.11 -0.10
C SER A 409 -4.14 -49.92 -1.04
N THR A 410 -5.10 -49.03 -0.86
CA THR A 410 -5.26 -47.82 -1.64
C THR A 410 -5.13 -46.62 -0.74
N GLY A 411 -4.27 -45.69 -1.18
CA GLY A 411 -4.10 -44.38 -0.56
C GLY A 411 -4.43 -43.28 -1.55
N PHE A 412 -5.20 -42.32 -1.13
CA PHE A 412 -5.54 -41.11 -1.86
C PHE A 412 -5.09 -39.90 -1.04
N GLN A 413 -4.33 -38.99 -1.65
CA GLN A 413 -3.92 -37.75 -1.03
C GLN A 413 -4.22 -36.60 -1.99
N LYS A 414 -4.87 -35.56 -1.49
CA LYS A 414 -5.19 -34.36 -2.21
C LYS A 414 -4.72 -33.14 -1.41
N GLU A 415 -3.96 -32.28 -2.06
CA GLU A 415 -3.50 -31.01 -1.50
C GLU A 415 -3.93 -29.88 -2.42
N GLU A 416 -4.57 -28.88 -1.86
CA GLU A 416 -4.94 -27.65 -2.54
C GLU A 416 -4.33 -26.47 -1.82
N THR A 417 -3.62 -25.61 -2.57
CA THR A 417 -3.06 -24.35 -2.06
C THR A 417 -3.64 -23.19 -2.86
N GLU A 418 -4.28 -22.29 -2.18
CA GLU A 418 -4.80 -21.04 -2.73
C GLU A 418 -4.00 -19.89 -2.10
N LEU A 419 -3.42 -19.01 -2.92
CA LEU A 419 -2.71 -17.81 -2.49
C LEU A 419 -3.29 -16.61 -3.22
N VAL A 420 -3.54 -15.53 -2.50
CA VAL A 420 -3.92 -14.23 -3.05
C VAL A 420 -3.11 -13.15 -2.36
N ILE A 421 -2.58 -12.21 -3.16
CA ILE A 421 -1.88 -11.02 -2.67
C ILE A 421 -2.68 -9.80 -3.12
N ILE A 422 -3.18 -9.02 -2.16
CA ILE A 422 -3.99 -7.84 -2.39
C ILE A 422 -3.23 -6.63 -1.90
N VAL A 423 -3.30 -5.53 -2.63
CA VAL A 423 -2.71 -4.24 -2.27
C VAL A 423 -3.78 -3.15 -2.23
N THR A 424 -3.67 -2.25 -1.26
CA THR A 424 -4.58 -1.12 -1.07
C THR A 424 -3.78 0.11 -0.67
N PRO A 425 -3.58 1.09 -1.55
CA PRO A 425 -2.97 2.36 -1.18
C PRO A 425 -3.98 3.28 -0.52
N ARG A 426 -3.54 4.07 0.46
CA ARG A 426 -4.33 5.11 1.11
C ARG A 426 -3.51 6.39 1.27
N LEU A 427 -4.11 7.54 0.95
CA LEU A 427 -3.53 8.84 1.24
C LEU A 427 -3.72 9.13 2.73
N VAL A 428 -2.62 9.37 3.44
CA VAL A 428 -2.64 9.61 4.88
C VAL A 428 -2.02 10.96 5.23
N LYS A 429 -2.47 11.53 6.34
CA LYS A 429 -1.91 12.73 6.93
C LYS A 429 -1.26 12.39 8.26
N PRO A 430 -0.15 13.03 8.62
CA PRO A 430 0.40 12.92 9.97
C PRO A 430 -0.64 13.30 11.02
N MET A 431 -0.62 12.61 12.15
CA MET A 431 -1.44 13.00 13.30
C MET A 431 -0.99 14.35 13.85
N SER A 432 -1.93 15.13 14.37
CA SER A 432 -1.62 16.34 15.11
C SER A 432 -0.96 15.99 16.45
N ALA A 433 -0.17 16.93 17.01
CA ALA A 433 0.55 16.72 18.26
C ALA A 433 -0.37 16.37 19.46
N ASP A 434 -1.65 16.73 19.37
CA ASP A 434 -2.66 16.45 20.41
C ASP A 434 -3.23 15.01 20.32
N GLN A 435 -2.95 14.31 19.23
CA GLN A 435 -3.42 12.93 19.00
C GLN A 435 -2.24 11.99 19.17
N VAL A 436 -2.07 11.43 20.35
CA VAL A 436 -1.04 10.42 20.62
C VAL A 436 -1.61 9.04 20.29
N ALA A 437 -0.93 8.29 19.41
CA ALA A 437 -1.30 6.90 19.13
C ALA A 437 -1.03 6.04 20.36
N ALA A 438 -2.05 5.34 20.87
CA ALA A 438 -1.89 4.37 21.94
C ALA A 438 -1.06 3.17 21.46
N LEU A 439 0.02 2.86 22.16
CA LEU A 439 0.86 1.71 21.84
C LEU A 439 0.15 0.39 22.18
N PRO A 440 0.37 -0.69 21.40
CA PRO A 440 -0.18 -2.00 21.72
C PRO A 440 0.20 -2.48 23.14
N THR A 441 1.39 -2.13 23.61
CA THR A 441 1.88 -2.46 24.96
C THR A 441 1.16 -1.72 26.08
N GLU A 442 0.53 -0.59 25.80
CA GLU A 442 -0.26 0.15 26.79
C GLU A 442 -1.62 -0.49 27.07
N ARG A 443 -2.07 -1.40 26.18
CA ARG A 443 -3.35 -2.11 26.32
C ARG A 443 -3.22 -3.37 27.20
N ALA A 444 -2.01 -3.91 27.34
CA ALA A 444 -1.70 -5.05 28.15
C ALA A 444 -0.94 -4.59 29.40
N GLY A 445 -1.60 -4.55 30.54
CA GLY A 445 -0.95 -4.30 31.82
C GLY A 445 -0.35 -5.56 32.37
N GLU A 446 0.72 -5.43 33.16
CA GLU A 446 1.27 -6.57 33.92
C GLU A 446 0.22 -7.05 34.93
N PRO A 447 -0.08 -8.37 34.97
CA PRO A 447 -0.99 -8.92 35.96
C PRO A 447 -0.34 -8.82 37.35
N SER A 448 -1.15 -8.63 38.38
CA SER A 448 -0.66 -8.71 39.75
C SER A 448 -0.24 -10.14 40.08
N GLU A 449 0.68 -10.33 41.05
CA GLU A 449 1.14 -11.66 41.47
C GLU A 449 -0.04 -12.58 41.81
N LEU A 450 -1.09 -12.04 42.42
CA LEU A 450 -2.28 -12.77 42.79
C LEU A 450 -3.11 -13.19 41.56
N GLU A 451 -3.23 -12.34 40.54
CA GLU A 451 -3.91 -12.65 39.27
C GLU A 451 -3.12 -13.72 38.49
N LEU A 452 -1.77 -13.63 38.49
CA LEU A 452 -0.92 -14.59 37.81
C LEU A 452 -0.95 -15.97 38.50
N PHE A 453 -0.70 -16.01 39.82
CA PHE A 453 -0.52 -17.30 40.56
C PHE A 453 -1.83 -17.95 40.99
N MET A 454 -2.87 -17.17 41.30
CA MET A 454 -4.15 -17.71 41.78
C MET A 454 -5.19 -17.89 40.66
N LEU A 455 -5.19 -17.03 39.66
CA LEU A 455 -6.19 -17.03 38.57
C LEU A 455 -5.60 -17.47 37.21
N GLY A 456 -4.29 -17.66 37.10
CA GLY A 456 -3.61 -18.05 35.87
C GLY A 456 -3.77 -17.01 34.74
N ARG A 457 -4.00 -15.74 35.08
CA ARG A 457 -4.13 -14.66 34.09
C ARG A 457 -2.74 -14.18 33.72
N THR A 458 -2.47 -14.10 32.41
CA THR A 458 -1.19 -13.66 31.85
C THR A 458 -1.19 -12.19 31.45
N ASP A 459 -2.35 -11.55 31.37
CA ASP A 459 -2.53 -10.16 30.98
C ASP A 459 -3.66 -9.49 31.76
N LYS A 460 -3.58 -8.20 31.93
CA LYS A 460 -4.63 -7.33 32.47
C LYS A 460 -4.97 -6.29 31.44
N ALA A 461 -6.22 -6.28 30.94
CA ALA A 461 -6.68 -5.24 30.05
C ALA A 461 -6.68 -3.89 30.79
N VAL A 462 -5.81 -2.98 30.37
CA VAL A 462 -5.79 -1.59 30.85
C VAL A 462 -6.82 -0.78 30.06
N SER A 463 -7.83 -0.26 30.75
CA SER A 463 -8.75 0.70 30.13
C SER A 463 -8.01 2.01 29.91
N THR A 464 -7.75 2.36 28.66
CA THR A 464 -7.11 3.63 28.23
C THR A 464 -8.14 4.78 28.16
N ASP A 465 -9.26 4.67 28.86
CA ASP A 465 -10.24 5.75 28.91
C ASP A 465 -9.77 6.82 29.92
N PRO A 466 -9.28 8.00 29.47
CA PRO A 466 -8.77 9.04 30.37
C PRO A 466 -9.84 9.59 31.32
N MET A 467 -11.11 9.22 31.15
CA MET A 467 -12.25 9.60 32.00
C MET A 467 -12.70 8.50 32.96
N ALA A 468 -12.06 7.33 33.01
CA ALA A 468 -12.49 6.23 33.89
C ALA A 468 -12.23 6.47 35.39
N GLY A 469 -11.56 7.57 35.76
CA GLY A 469 -11.28 7.96 37.15
C GLY A 469 -12.20 9.02 37.72
N VAL A 470 -13.06 9.62 36.92
CA VAL A 470 -14.04 10.61 37.39
C VAL A 470 -15.38 9.91 37.58
N ALA A 471 -15.69 9.55 38.82
CA ALA A 471 -17.00 9.04 39.18
C ALA A 471 -18.05 10.11 38.83
N ASP A 472 -18.90 9.81 37.86
CA ASP A 472 -20.05 10.65 37.49
C ASP A 472 -21.07 10.57 38.63
N PRO A 473 -21.40 11.69 39.31
CA PRO A 473 -22.33 11.65 40.45
C PRO A 473 -23.78 11.36 40.06
N ALA A 474 -24.10 11.12 38.80
CA ALA A 474 -25.45 10.97 38.27
C ALA A 474 -25.78 9.59 37.66
N GLY A 475 -25.09 8.52 37.99
CA GLY A 475 -25.57 7.12 37.84
C GLY A 475 -26.19 6.67 36.50
N THR A 476 -25.96 7.35 35.37
CA THR A 476 -26.46 6.93 34.06
C THR A 476 -25.38 6.13 33.31
N ALA A 477 -25.50 4.80 33.40
CA ALA A 477 -24.67 3.87 32.60
C ALA A 477 -24.88 4.13 31.10
N ARG A 478 -23.90 4.74 30.46
CA ARG A 478 -23.82 4.76 28.97
C ARG A 478 -23.47 3.39 28.45
N PRO A 479 -24.12 2.88 27.39
CA PRO A 479 -23.75 1.60 26.79
C PRO A 479 -22.32 1.67 26.28
N ARG A 480 -21.48 0.75 26.76
CA ARG A 480 -20.12 0.56 26.27
C ARG A 480 -20.19 0.10 24.82
N THR A 481 -19.88 0.96 23.87
CA THR A 481 -19.56 0.53 22.52
C THR A 481 -18.20 -0.14 22.57
N ASN A 482 -18.19 -1.45 22.39
CA ASN A 482 -16.97 -2.24 22.24
C ASN A 482 -16.37 -1.89 20.87
N LYS A 483 -15.57 -0.83 20.80
CA LYS A 483 -14.76 -0.55 19.61
C LYS A 483 -13.57 -1.49 19.64
N GLN A 484 -13.64 -2.54 18.85
CA GLN A 484 -12.48 -3.34 18.48
C GLN A 484 -11.49 -2.42 17.77
N GLY A 485 -10.47 -1.95 18.48
CA GLY A 485 -9.38 -1.18 17.92
C GLY A 485 -8.49 -2.09 17.09
N GLY A 486 -8.50 -1.92 15.79
CA GLY A 486 -7.50 -2.42 14.84
C GLY A 486 -6.55 -1.30 14.46
N ILE A 487 -5.57 -1.59 13.64
CA ILE A 487 -4.65 -0.62 13.04
C ILE A 487 -5.39 0.33 12.09
N ASP A 488 -6.66 0.05 11.81
CA ASP A 488 -7.53 0.84 10.94
C ASP A 488 -8.08 2.08 11.67
N GLY A 489 -7.50 3.22 11.41
CA GLY A 489 -8.09 4.54 11.61
C GLY A 489 -7.89 5.25 12.95
N GLU A 490 -7.54 4.59 14.06
CA GLU A 490 -7.36 5.28 15.36
C GLU A 490 -5.91 5.25 15.90
N THR A 491 -5.00 4.59 15.22
CA THR A 491 -3.59 4.51 15.66
C THR A 491 -2.66 5.03 14.60
N GLY A 492 -2.26 6.28 14.70
CA GLY A 492 -1.12 6.85 14.00
C GLY A 492 -1.41 7.71 12.78
N TYR A 493 -2.58 7.61 12.12
CA TYR A 493 -2.90 8.43 10.94
C TYR A 493 -4.41 8.55 10.71
N ILE A 494 -4.82 9.64 10.09
CA ILE A 494 -6.20 9.87 9.67
C ILE A 494 -6.31 9.42 8.21
N VAL A 495 -7.15 8.42 7.95
CA VAL A 495 -7.54 8.02 6.60
C VAL A 495 -8.60 8.99 6.09
N ARG A 496 -8.42 9.55 4.89
CA ARG A 496 -9.38 10.46 4.23
C ARG A 496 -10.51 9.69 3.55
#